data_6223cb80c154f90544aef97130d31408
#
_entry.id   6223cb80c154f90544aef97130d31408
#
_cell.length_a   1.000
_cell.length_b   1.000
_cell.length_c   1.000
_cell.angle_alpha   90.00
_cell.angle_beta   90.00
_cell.angle_gamma   90.00
#
_symmetry.space_group_name_H-M   'P 1'
#
loop_
_entity.id
_entity.type
_entity.pdbx_description
1 polymer ?
#
loop_
_entity_poly.entity_id
_entity_poly.type
_entity_poly.pdbx_seq_one_letter_code
_entity_poly.pdbx_strand_id
1 'polypeptide(L)'
;MSFIETIKQRARSDVKTIVLPESEDDRTILAAAKVLAEGTAAPIIIGTEEEVMGSAARLGADLTGVQILDHTKSSEIDKYAALLAEIRAKKGMTFDMAKELITGDKLTFGIMMVKAGDADGLVSGACHTSADMLRPALQIIKTAPERKIASIAFMFEIPDCEFGENGIILCADCALMQDPNPEELAEIGAESAASFEALMGKKAKVAFLCHSTKGSANHPFVDKVVEAVKIAKEKYPDILLDGELQLDAALVPEIGASKAPGSPVAGQANVLIFPNLEAGNIGYKLIQRIGKAEAYSFLQGLAAPVNDLSRGCSVDELAGVIVITAVQAQQLANK
;
A
#
# COMPACT_ATOMS: atom_id res chain seq x y z
N MET A 1 11.61 7.29 18.20
CA MET A 1 10.54 6.26 18.09
C MET A 1 10.55 5.83 16.64
N SER A 2 10.52 4.52 16.37
CA SER A 2 10.51 4.03 14.99
C SER A 2 9.22 4.42 14.27
N PHE A 3 9.23 4.38 12.93
CA PHE A 3 8.04 4.61 12.12
C PHE A 3 6.89 3.68 12.55
N ILE A 4 7.17 2.38 12.60
CA ILE A 4 6.14 1.40 12.88
C ILE A 4 5.54 1.55 14.29
N GLU A 5 6.32 1.94 15.30
CA GLU A 5 5.80 2.20 16.66
C GLU A 5 4.87 3.43 16.69
N THR A 6 5.17 4.46 15.89
CA THR A 6 4.29 5.62 15.74
C THR A 6 2.96 5.23 15.11
N ILE A 7 3.00 4.39 14.06
CA ILE A 7 1.78 3.88 13.39
C ILE A 7 0.98 2.98 14.33
N LYS A 8 1.62 2.11 15.11
CA LYS A 8 0.96 1.27 16.13
C LYS A 8 0.22 2.10 17.18
N GLN A 9 0.81 3.18 17.68
CA GLN A 9 0.14 4.06 18.64
C GLN A 9 -1.15 4.67 18.05
N ARG A 10 -1.12 5.06 16.78
CA ARG A 10 -2.30 5.58 16.09
C ARG A 10 -3.35 4.50 15.88
N ALA A 11 -2.94 3.31 15.44
CA ALA A 11 -3.85 2.18 15.22
C ALA A 11 -4.63 1.83 16.51
N ARG A 12 -3.97 1.88 17.68
CA ARG A 12 -4.61 1.63 18.98
C ARG A 12 -5.69 2.64 19.37
N SER A 13 -5.69 3.84 18.80
CA SER A 13 -6.68 4.86 19.15
C SER A 13 -8.09 4.58 18.61
N ASP A 14 -8.19 3.76 17.56
CA ASP A 14 -9.43 3.34 16.91
C ASP A 14 -9.17 2.02 16.19
N VAL A 15 -9.30 0.91 16.93
CA VAL A 15 -8.96 -0.44 16.43
C VAL A 15 -9.89 -0.83 15.29
N LYS A 16 -9.32 -1.14 14.14
CA LYS A 16 -10.02 -1.51 12.91
C LYS A 16 -10.01 -3.01 12.66
N THR A 17 -11.05 -3.50 11.99
CA THR A 17 -11.17 -4.90 11.58
C THR A 17 -10.46 -5.13 10.25
N ILE A 18 -9.46 -6.03 10.23
CA ILE A 18 -8.66 -6.32 9.05
C ILE A 18 -8.79 -7.78 8.66
N VAL A 19 -9.24 -8.02 7.43
CA VAL A 19 -9.42 -9.37 6.87
C VAL A 19 -8.08 -9.94 6.39
N LEU A 20 -7.83 -11.19 6.73
CA LEU A 20 -6.66 -11.99 6.35
C LEU A 20 -7.13 -13.27 5.67
N PRO A 21 -7.16 -13.33 4.32
CA PRO A 21 -7.75 -14.47 3.61
C PRO A 21 -6.82 -15.67 3.45
N GLU A 22 -5.52 -15.53 3.76
CA GLU A 22 -4.49 -16.55 3.54
C GLU A 22 -4.20 -17.36 4.80
N SER A 23 -5.22 -18.07 5.32
CA SER A 23 -5.12 -18.90 6.55
C SER A 23 -4.16 -20.09 6.42
N GLU A 24 -3.78 -20.47 5.22
CA GLU A 24 -2.82 -21.53 4.90
C GLU A 24 -1.36 -21.09 5.12
N ASP A 25 -1.08 -19.80 5.24
CA ASP A 25 0.27 -19.28 5.46
C ASP A 25 0.53 -19.06 6.96
N ASP A 26 1.58 -19.67 7.48
CA ASP A 26 1.99 -19.57 8.88
C ASP A 26 2.25 -18.13 9.31
N ARG A 27 2.75 -17.29 8.41
CA ARG A 27 3.02 -15.87 8.69
C ARG A 27 1.73 -15.10 8.97
N THR A 28 0.64 -15.44 8.28
CA THR A 28 -0.68 -14.83 8.50
C THR A 28 -1.18 -15.14 9.92
N ILE A 29 -1.05 -16.38 10.36
CA ILE A 29 -1.44 -16.81 11.71
C ILE A 29 -0.63 -16.08 12.78
N LEU A 30 0.70 -16.04 12.62
CA LEU A 30 1.61 -15.35 13.54
C LEU A 30 1.39 -13.84 13.59
N ALA A 31 1.19 -13.21 12.41
CA ALA A 31 0.91 -11.77 12.35
C ALA A 31 -0.44 -11.41 12.96
N ALA A 32 -1.48 -12.22 12.76
CA ALA A 32 -2.79 -12.04 13.39
C ALA A 32 -2.67 -12.08 14.92
N ALA A 33 -1.99 -13.09 15.47
CA ALA A 33 -1.73 -13.18 16.90
C ALA A 33 -0.97 -11.95 17.43
N LYS A 34 0.05 -11.50 16.69
CA LYS A 34 0.87 -10.35 17.06
C LYS A 34 0.07 -9.05 17.11
N VAL A 35 -0.67 -8.70 16.04
CA VAL A 35 -1.43 -7.43 16.01
C VAL A 35 -2.56 -7.40 17.01
N LEU A 36 -3.18 -8.56 17.31
CA LEU A 36 -4.19 -8.68 18.35
C LEU A 36 -3.58 -8.46 19.74
N ALA A 37 -2.49 -9.15 20.06
CA ALA A 37 -1.79 -9.00 21.34
C ALA A 37 -1.29 -7.56 21.58
N GLU A 38 -0.86 -6.89 20.52
CA GLU A 38 -0.45 -5.47 20.53
C GLU A 38 -1.63 -4.49 20.59
N GLY A 39 -2.88 -4.96 20.38
CA GLY A 39 -4.08 -4.13 20.32
C GLY A 39 -4.10 -3.14 19.16
N THR A 40 -3.44 -3.47 18.05
CA THR A 40 -3.27 -2.58 16.90
C THR A 40 -4.26 -2.82 15.77
N ALA A 41 -4.87 -4.00 15.71
CA ALA A 41 -5.95 -4.35 14.80
C ALA A 41 -6.79 -5.50 15.40
N ALA A 42 -8.03 -5.64 14.91
CA ALA A 42 -8.89 -6.79 15.15
C ALA A 42 -8.87 -7.69 13.89
N PRO A 43 -8.03 -8.73 13.83
CA PRO A 43 -7.92 -9.56 12.65
C PRO A 43 -9.12 -10.49 12.49
N ILE A 44 -9.56 -10.67 11.22
CA ILE A 44 -10.55 -11.67 10.80
C ILE A 44 -9.84 -12.63 9.85
N ILE A 45 -9.64 -13.88 10.27
CA ILE A 45 -9.01 -14.91 9.44
C ILE A 45 -10.09 -15.67 8.67
N ILE A 46 -9.98 -15.74 7.35
CA ILE A 46 -10.88 -16.54 6.51
C ILE A 46 -10.32 -17.95 6.38
N GLY A 47 -11.02 -18.91 6.95
CA GLY A 47 -10.66 -20.33 6.96
C GLY A 47 -11.57 -21.13 7.86
N THR A 48 -11.40 -22.44 7.87
CA THR A 48 -12.12 -23.29 8.84
C THR A 48 -11.46 -23.18 10.22
N GLU A 49 -12.28 -23.30 11.28
CA GLU A 49 -11.76 -23.24 12.64
C GLU A 49 -10.72 -24.34 12.90
N GLU A 50 -10.93 -25.54 12.35
CA GLU A 50 -10.01 -26.69 12.46
C GLU A 50 -8.63 -26.36 11.85
N GLU A 51 -8.59 -25.83 10.63
CA GLU A 51 -7.34 -25.45 9.94
C GLU A 51 -6.58 -24.36 10.67
N VAL A 52 -7.28 -23.29 11.04
CA VAL A 52 -6.68 -22.11 11.66
C VAL A 52 -6.17 -22.45 13.07
N MET A 53 -6.98 -23.10 13.89
CA MET A 53 -6.59 -23.47 15.26
C MET A 53 -5.54 -24.58 15.27
N GLY A 54 -5.57 -25.50 14.29
CA GLY A 54 -4.51 -26.50 14.11
C GLY A 54 -3.16 -25.86 13.79
N SER A 55 -3.13 -24.87 12.89
CA SER A 55 -1.91 -24.08 12.61
C SER A 55 -1.46 -23.26 13.81
N ALA A 56 -2.37 -22.61 14.52
CA ALA A 56 -2.06 -21.83 15.73
C ALA A 56 -1.41 -22.70 16.80
N ALA A 57 -1.96 -23.89 17.05
CA ALA A 57 -1.41 -24.85 18.03
C ALA A 57 0.00 -25.31 17.64
N ARG A 58 0.24 -25.61 16.36
CA ARG A 58 1.55 -26.02 15.83
C ARG A 58 2.59 -24.90 15.96
N LEU A 59 2.18 -23.65 15.78
CA LEU A 59 3.04 -22.47 15.82
C LEU A 59 3.20 -21.88 17.22
N GLY A 60 2.41 -22.34 18.19
CA GLY A 60 2.36 -21.75 19.54
C GLY A 60 1.77 -20.33 19.54
N ALA A 61 0.91 -20.01 18.57
CA ALA A 61 0.26 -18.71 18.44
C ALA A 61 -1.02 -18.67 19.27
N ASP A 62 -1.21 -17.60 20.05
CA ASP A 62 -2.46 -17.34 20.77
C ASP A 62 -3.42 -16.54 19.90
N LEU A 63 -4.50 -17.17 19.45
CA LEU A 63 -5.57 -16.56 18.67
C LEU A 63 -6.82 -16.28 19.49
N THR A 64 -6.72 -16.26 20.84
CA THR A 64 -7.85 -15.95 21.70
C THR A 64 -8.39 -14.55 21.40
N GLY A 65 -9.61 -14.47 20.86
CA GLY A 65 -10.26 -13.22 20.46
C GLY A 65 -10.11 -12.87 18.97
N VAL A 66 -9.37 -13.67 18.18
CA VAL A 66 -9.38 -13.57 16.70
C VAL A 66 -10.70 -14.12 16.18
N GLN A 67 -11.34 -13.40 15.27
CA GLN A 67 -12.50 -13.93 14.56
C GLN A 67 -12.03 -14.86 13.44
N ILE A 68 -12.52 -16.10 13.43
CA ILE A 68 -12.31 -17.07 12.35
C ILE A 68 -13.63 -17.23 11.60
N LEU A 69 -13.58 -17.15 10.27
CA LEU A 69 -14.77 -17.18 9.43
C LEU A 69 -14.60 -18.18 8.28
N ASP A 70 -15.45 -19.21 8.29
CA ASP A 70 -15.59 -20.15 7.18
C ASP A 70 -16.46 -19.51 6.09
N HIS A 71 -15.82 -19.02 5.04
CA HIS A 71 -16.49 -18.34 3.92
C HIS A 71 -17.52 -19.23 3.20
N THR A 72 -17.36 -20.58 3.24
CA THR A 72 -18.27 -21.51 2.60
C THR A 72 -19.58 -21.71 3.35
N LYS A 73 -19.62 -21.31 4.63
CA LYS A 73 -20.78 -21.44 5.54
C LYS A 73 -21.33 -20.11 6.02
N SER A 74 -20.81 -19.00 5.52
CA SER A 74 -21.22 -17.67 5.96
C SER A 74 -22.67 -17.35 5.58
N SER A 75 -23.40 -16.73 6.48
CA SER A 75 -24.75 -16.19 6.21
C SER A 75 -24.74 -15.05 5.17
N GLU A 76 -23.60 -14.42 4.94
CA GLU A 76 -23.43 -13.26 4.07
C GLU A 76 -23.21 -13.62 2.60
N ILE A 77 -23.08 -14.90 2.26
CA ILE A 77 -22.80 -15.37 0.89
C ILE A 77 -23.80 -14.75 -0.13
N ASP A 78 -25.10 -14.84 0.15
CA ASP A 78 -26.12 -14.36 -0.79
C ASP A 78 -26.11 -12.82 -0.91
N LYS A 79 -25.85 -12.11 0.19
CA LYS A 79 -25.66 -10.64 0.20
C LYS A 79 -24.47 -10.24 -0.67
N TYR A 80 -23.32 -10.90 -0.48
CA TYR A 80 -22.12 -10.60 -1.26
C TYR A 80 -22.24 -11.02 -2.72
N ALA A 81 -22.91 -12.13 -3.02
CA ALA A 81 -23.17 -12.57 -4.38
C ALA A 81 -24.07 -11.57 -5.14
N ALA A 82 -25.12 -11.07 -4.50
CA ALA A 82 -26.00 -10.06 -5.09
C ALA A 82 -25.22 -8.76 -5.36
N LEU A 83 -24.43 -8.28 -4.40
CA LEU A 83 -23.62 -7.07 -4.54
C LEU A 83 -22.53 -7.23 -5.63
N LEU A 84 -21.84 -8.38 -5.70
CA LEU A 84 -20.83 -8.65 -6.72
C LEU A 84 -21.45 -8.71 -8.11
N ALA A 85 -22.60 -9.37 -8.26
CA ALA A 85 -23.35 -9.42 -9.52
C ALA A 85 -23.76 -8.01 -9.99
N GLU A 86 -24.22 -7.15 -9.09
CA GLU A 86 -24.51 -5.75 -9.39
C GLU A 86 -23.28 -4.96 -9.86
N ILE A 87 -22.18 -5.03 -9.10
CA ILE A 87 -20.92 -4.33 -9.42
C ILE A 87 -20.39 -4.74 -10.80
N ARG A 88 -20.55 -6.01 -11.17
CA ARG A 88 -20.01 -6.62 -12.39
C ARG A 88 -21.08 -6.88 -13.47
N ALA A 89 -22.29 -6.38 -13.32
CA ALA A 89 -23.41 -6.61 -14.25
C ALA A 89 -23.05 -6.28 -15.71
N LYS A 90 -22.35 -5.16 -15.95
CA LYS A 90 -21.87 -4.75 -17.28
C LYS A 90 -20.84 -5.73 -17.90
N LYS A 91 -20.29 -6.64 -17.12
CA LYS A 91 -19.35 -7.70 -17.56
C LYS A 91 -20.02 -9.07 -17.62
N GLY A 92 -21.34 -9.13 -17.50
CA GLY A 92 -22.13 -10.37 -17.61
C GLY A 92 -22.11 -11.25 -16.36
N MET A 93 -21.68 -10.74 -15.19
CA MET A 93 -21.72 -11.49 -13.94
C MET A 93 -23.16 -11.72 -13.51
N THR A 94 -23.55 -12.99 -13.38
CA THR A 94 -24.83 -13.39 -12.79
C THR A 94 -24.71 -13.62 -11.29
N PHE A 95 -25.84 -13.74 -10.59
CA PHE A 95 -25.86 -14.08 -9.17
C PHE A 95 -25.19 -15.45 -8.91
N ASP A 96 -25.51 -16.47 -9.71
CA ASP A 96 -24.94 -17.80 -9.53
C ASP A 96 -23.42 -17.84 -9.76
N MET A 97 -22.93 -17.13 -10.80
CA MET A 97 -21.48 -16.97 -11.03
C MET A 97 -20.80 -16.24 -9.89
N ALA A 98 -21.42 -15.19 -9.36
CA ALA A 98 -20.88 -14.45 -8.22
C ALA A 98 -20.86 -15.31 -6.95
N LYS A 99 -21.91 -16.10 -6.72
CA LYS A 99 -22.00 -17.02 -5.58
C LYS A 99 -20.93 -18.12 -5.66
N GLU A 100 -20.73 -18.72 -6.82
CA GLU A 100 -19.67 -19.72 -7.06
C GLU A 100 -18.27 -19.12 -6.77
N LEU A 101 -18.01 -17.91 -7.28
CA LEU A 101 -16.74 -17.23 -7.05
C LEU A 101 -16.49 -16.94 -5.57
N ILE A 102 -17.48 -16.43 -4.86
CA ILE A 102 -17.38 -16.07 -3.42
C ILE A 102 -17.17 -17.32 -2.56
N THR A 103 -17.84 -18.42 -2.87
CA THR A 103 -17.70 -19.67 -2.10
C THR A 103 -16.44 -20.45 -2.46
N GLY A 104 -15.85 -20.18 -3.63
CA GLY A 104 -14.63 -20.83 -4.11
C GLY A 104 -13.33 -20.09 -3.82
N ASP A 105 -13.39 -18.80 -3.44
CA ASP A 105 -12.20 -17.96 -3.30
C ASP A 105 -12.26 -17.08 -2.04
N LYS A 106 -11.40 -17.41 -1.07
CA LYS A 106 -11.25 -16.67 0.21
C LYS A 106 -10.92 -15.19 -0.02
N LEU A 107 -10.09 -14.89 -1.01
CA LEU A 107 -9.67 -13.53 -1.31
C LEU A 107 -10.85 -12.67 -1.80
N THR A 108 -11.61 -13.18 -2.77
CA THR A 108 -12.81 -12.49 -3.27
C THR A 108 -13.84 -12.32 -2.17
N PHE A 109 -14.06 -13.32 -1.32
CA PHE A 109 -14.94 -13.21 -0.17
C PHE A 109 -14.50 -12.08 0.77
N GLY A 110 -13.21 -12.04 1.13
CA GLY A 110 -12.65 -10.99 2.00
C GLY A 110 -12.76 -9.59 1.41
N ILE A 111 -12.51 -9.44 0.10
CA ILE A 111 -12.68 -8.16 -0.61
C ILE A 111 -14.16 -7.73 -0.58
N MET A 112 -15.10 -8.68 -0.68
CA MET A 112 -16.53 -8.37 -0.56
C MET A 112 -16.94 -7.95 0.85
N MET A 113 -16.32 -8.49 1.90
CA MET A 113 -16.51 -8.00 3.28
C MET A 113 -16.14 -6.51 3.38
N VAL A 114 -14.99 -6.13 2.86
CA VAL A 114 -14.55 -4.72 2.85
C VAL A 114 -15.49 -3.87 2.01
N LYS A 115 -15.90 -4.36 0.82
CA LYS A 115 -16.82 -3.64 -0.07
C LYS A 115 -18.20 -3.43 0.53
N ALA A 116 -18.68 -4.36 1.30
CA ALA A 116 -19.98 -4.30 1.99
C ALA A 116 -19.94 -3.46 3.28
N GLY A 117 -18.74 -3.10 3.77
CA GLY A 117 -18.55 -2.39 5.04
C GLY A 117 -18.60 -3.30 6.27
N ASP A 118 -18.49 -4.61 6.09
CA ASP A 118 -18.46 -5.60 7.19
C ASP A 118 -17.04 -5.81 7.77
N ALA A 119 -16.03 -5.20 7.10
CA ALA A 119 -14.65 -5.06 7.59
C ALA A 119 -14.05 -3.74 7.09
N ASP A 120 -13.08 -3.22 7.82
CA ASP A 120 -12.46 -1.92 7.52
C ASP A 120 -11.34 -2.00 6.47
N GLY A 121 -10.72 -3.16 6.30
CA GLY A 121 -9.64 -3.36 5.35
C GLY A 121 -9.24 -4.81 5.16
N LEU A 122 -8.33 -5.06 4.22
CA LEU A 122 -7.83 -6.41 3.91
C LEU A 122 -6.33 -6.36 3.61
N VAL A 123 -5.60 -7.39 4.04
CA VAL A 123 -4.19 -7.63 3.69
C VAL A 123 -4.04 -9.04 3.14
N SER A 124 -3.41 -9.18 1.98
CA SER A 124 -3.14 -10.46 1.29
C SER A 124 -1.85 -10.36 0.47
N GLY A 125 -1.40 -11.46 -0.13
CA GLY A 125 -0.22 -11.51 -1.00
C GLY A 125 0.93 -12.37 -0.48
N ALA A 126 0.79 -12.96 0.70
CA ALA A 126 1.78 -13.92 1.21
C ALA A 126 1.84 -15.19 0.35
N CYS A 127 0.69 -15.66 -0.16
CA CYS A 127 0.55 -16.83 -1.02
C CYS A 127 0.17 -16.50 -2.47
N HIS A 128 -0.55 -15.40 -2.70
CA HIS A 128 -1.02 -14.97 -4.01
C HIS A 128 0.03 -14.15 -4.76
N THR A 129 -0.08 -14.13 -6.10
CA THR A 129 0.67 -13.16 -6.89
C THR A 129 0.00 -11.78 -6.77
N SER A 130 0.79 -10.70 -6.92
CA SER A 130 0.22 -9.35 -6.93
C SER A 130 -0.89 -9.19 -7.99
N ALA A 131 -0.78 -9.86 -9.14
CA ALA A 131 -1.81 -9.82 -10.18
C ALA A 131 -3.12 -10.47 -9.73
N ASP A 132 -3.05 -11.58 -8.99
CA ASP A 132 -4.23 -12.29 -8.49
C ASP A 132 -4.94 -11.50 -7.40
N MET A 133 -4.18 -10.81 -6.55
CA MET A 133 -4.72 -9.95 -5.49
C MET A 133 -5.26 -8.62 -6.03
N LEU A 134 -4.50 -7.93 -6.89
CA LEU A 134 -4.86 -6.60 -7.39
C LEU A 134 -6.06 -6.61 -8.33
N ARG A 135 -6.21 -7.67 -9.14
CA ARG A 135 -7.31 -7.76 -10.09
C ARG A 135 -8.68 -7.71 -9.41
N PRO A 136 -9.04 -8.56 -8.44
CA PRO A 136 -10.32 -8.45 -7.74
C PRO A 136 -10.43 -7.15 -6.92
N ALA A 137 -9.36 -6.67 -6.29
CA ALA A 137 -9.36 -5.40 -5.57
C ALA A 137 -9.77 -4.23 -6.48
N LEU A 138 -9.12 -4.07 -7.64
CA LEU A 138 -9.44 -3.01 -8.61
C LEU A 138 -10.84 -3.17 -9.24
N GLN A 139 -11.30 -4.41 -9.40
CA GLN A 139 -12.61 -4.68 -10.01
C GLN A 139 -13.78 -4.44 -9.06
N ILE A 140 -13.60 -4.68 -7.77
CA ILE A 140 -14.65 -4.65 -6.74
C ILE A 140 -14.59 -3.36 -5.92
N ILE A 141 -13.44 -3.06 -5.33
CA ILE A 141 -13.24 -1.84 -4.53
C ILE A 141 -13.21 -0.60 -5.43
N LYS A 142 -12.46 -0.69 -6.53
CA LYS A 142 -12.19 0.40 -7.48
C LYS A 142 -11.35 1.53 -6.85
N THR A 143 -10.99 2.50 -7.67
CA THR A 143 -10.38 3.74 -7.18
C THR A 143 -11.39 4.60 -6.42
N ALA A 144 -10.91 5.44 -5.51
CA ALA A 144 -11.74 6.47 -4.88
C ALA A 144 -12.31 7.42 -5.95
N PRO A 145 -13.51 8.02 -5.72
CA PRO A 145 -14.20 8.81 -6.76
C PRO A 145 -13.36 9.94 -7.34
N GLU A 146 -12.50 10.55 -6.54
CA GLU A 146 -11.60 11.64 -6.93
C GLU A 146 -10.27 11.17 -7.53
N ARG A 147 -10.04 9.84 -7.59
CA ARG A 147 -8.78 9.22 -8.04
C ARG A 147 -8.98 8.47 -9.37
N LYS A 148 -7.99 8.58 -10.24
CA LYS A 148 -8.04 7.94 -11.57
C LYS A 148 -7.29 6.63 -11.61
N ILE A 149 -6.27 6.49 -10.76
CA ILE A 149 -5.36 5.34 -10.75
C ILE A 149 -5.19 4.79 -9.33
N ALA A 150 -4.70 3.57 -9.25
CA ALA A 150 -4.11 3.01 -8.04
C ALA A 150 -2.61 2.83 -8.28
N SER A 151 -1.81 2.95 -7.23
CA SER A 151 -0.37 2.71 -7.25
C SER A 151 0.07 2.01 -5.97
N ILE A 152 1.28 1.43 -5.97
CA ILE A 152 1.86 0.82 -4.78
C ILE A 152 3.01 1.68 -4.28
N ALA A 153 2.87 2.14 -3.05
CA ALA A 153 3.93 2.81 -2.32
C ALA A 153 4.60 1.87 -1.31
N PHE A 154 5.86 2.14 -1.05
CA PHE A 154 6.62 1.53 0.03
C PHE A 154 7.08 2.60 1.00
N MET A 155 6.76 2.44 2.28
CA MET A 155 7.40 3.18 3.34
C MET A 155 8.63 2.41 3.81
N PHE A 156 9.79 3.06 3.75
CA PHE A 156 11.05 2.50 4.25
C PHE A 156 11.44 3.15 5.56
N GLU A 157 11.96 2.33 6.47
CA GLU A 157 12.76 2.76 7.62
C GLU A 157 14.18 2.22 7.44
N ILE A 158 15.11 3.09 7.04
CA ILE A 158 16.48 2.76 6.67
C ILE A 158 17.38 2.98 7.90
N PRO A 159 18.05 1.95 8.42
CA PRO A 159 18.93 2.10 9.58
C PRO A 159 20.11 3.02 9.27
N ASP A 160 20.54 3.78 10.26
CA ASP A 160 21.71 4.68 10.21
C ASP A 160 21.70 5.65 9.02
N CYS A 161 20.49 6.07 8.57
CA CYS A 161 20.28 6.96 7.44
C CYS A 161 19.74 8.32 7.90
N GLU A 162 20.39 9.40 7.45
CA GLU A 162 20.00 10.78 7.78
C GLU A 162 19.00 11.39 6.78
N PHE A 163 18.81 10.76 5.60
CA PHE A 163 17.96 11.29 4.55
C PHE A 163 16.47 11.10 4.85
N GLY A 164 15.62 11.84 4.15
CA GLY A 164 14.19 11.85 4.38
C GLY A 164 13.82 12.39 5.76
N GLU A 165 13.01 11.66 6.51
CA GLU A 165 12.70 11.97 7.91
C GLU A 165 13.52 11.04 8.83
N ASN A 166 14.84 11.25 8.87
CA ASN A 166 15.79 10.40 9.62
C ASN A 166 15.69 8.92 9.22
N GLY A 167 15.86 8.65 7.93
CA GLY A 167 15.82 7.30 7.37
C GLY A 167 14.42 6.85 6.94
N ILE A 168 13.36 7.62 7.23
CA ILE A 168 12.01 7.29 6.77
C ILE A 168 11.77 7.98 5.42
N ILE A 169 11.54 7.17 4.37
CA ILE A 169 11.32 7.62 2.99
C ILE A 169 10.18 6.83 2.37
N LEU A 170 9.28 7.52 1.68
CA LEU A 170 8.26 6.88 0.85
C LEU A 170 8.74 6.82 -0.61
N CYS A 171 8.61 5.66 -1.23
CA CYS A 171 8.92 5.42 -2.65
C CYS A 171 7.68 4.91 -3.40
N ALA A 172 7.39 5.44 -4.60
CA ALA A 172 6.29 5.03 -5.48
C ALA A 172 6.57 5.35 -6.97
N ASP A 173 5.94 4.70 -7.98
CA ASP A 173 5.39 3.37 -7.86
C ASP A 173 6.51 2.33 -7.98
N CYS A 174 6.45 1.30 -7.16
CA CYS A 174 7.51 0.29 -7.11
C CYS A 174 7.02 -1.12 -7.47
N ALA A 175 5.69 -1.32 -7.70
CA ALA A 175 5.18 -2.67 -7.85
C ALA A 175 3.92 -2.84 -8.74
N LEU A 176 3.30 -1.77 -9.25
CA LEU A 176 2.05 -1.84 -10.01
C LEU A 176 2.13 -1.20 -11.40
N MET A 177 2.50 0.08 -11.49
CA MET A 177 2.45 0.86 -12.73
C MET A 177 3.72 0.66 -13.57
N GLN A 178 3.59 -0.07 -14.68
CA GLN A 178 4.76 -0.45 -15.49
C GLN A 178 5.47 0.75 -16.13
N ASP A 179 4.73 1.56 -16.86
CA ASP A 179 5.25 2.76 -17.54
C ASP A 179 4.19 3.87 -17.49
N PRO A 180 4.03 4.52 -16.33
CA PRO A 180 3.05 5.59 -16.18
C PRO A 180 3.35 6.74 -17.13
N ASN A 181 2.30 7.28 -17.75
CA ASN A 181 2.37 8.50 -18.54
C ASN A 181 2.53 9.74 -17.62
N PRO A 182 2.76 10.96 -18.18
CA PRO A 182 2.96 12.15 -17.35
C PRO A 182 1.82 12.46 -16.39
N GLU A 183 0.56 12.30 -16.81
CA GLU A 183 -0.61 12.52 -15.97
C GLU A 183 -0.68 11.49 -14.81
N GLU A 184 -0.41 10.24 -15.11
CA GLU A 184 -0.36 9.17 -14.12
C GLU A 184 0.78 9.36 -13.12
N LEU A 185 1.97 9.78 -13.57
CA LEU A 185 3.08 10.13 -12.68
C LEU A 185 2.71 11.29 -11.74
N ALA A 186 2.03 12.32 -12.25
CA ALA A 186 1.57 13.43 -11.43
C ALA A 186 0.58 12.98 -10.35
N GLU A 187 -0.34 12.07 -10.69
CA GLU A 187 -1.28 11.47 -9.73
C GLU A 187 -0.53 10.62 -8.68
N ILE A 188 0.43 9.77 -9.08
CA ILE A 188 1.26 8.99 -8.15
C ILE A 188 1.95 9.93 -7.16
N GLY A 189 2.51 11.04 -7.64
CA GLY A 189 3.14 12.04 -6.76
C GLY A 189 2.19 12.63 -5.74
N ALA A 190 0.99 12.99 -6.16
CA ALA A 190 -0.03 13.57 -5.28
C ALA A 190 -0.54 12.58 -4.24
N GLU A 191 -0.82 11.31 -4.66
CA GLU A 191 -1.24 10.24 -3.75
C GLU A 191 -0.14 9.93 -2.72
N SER A 192 1.11 9.88 -3.18
CA SER A 192 2.26 9.59 -2.32
C SER A 192 2.49 10.70 -1.29
N ALA A 193 2.29 11.97 -1.68
CA ALA A 193 2.31 13.08 -0.75
C ALA A 193 1.23 12.94 0.33
N ALA A 194 -0.01 12.69 -0.08
CA ALA A 194 -1.13 12.51 0.84
C ALA A 194 -0.92 11.31 1.78
N SER A 195 -0.44 10.19 1.26
CA SER A 195 -0.13 8.99 2.05
C SER A 195 0.98 9.25 3.06
N PHE A 196 2.07 9.92 2.64
CA PHE A 196 3.17 10.25 3.53
C PHE A 196 2.71 11.20 4.66
N GLU A 197 2.01 12.29 4.32
CA GLU A 197 1.50 13.24 5.31
C GLU A 197 0.52 12.58 6.28
N ALA A 198 -0.33 11.72 5.75
CA ALA A 198 -1.29 10.98 6.53
C ALA A 198 -0.64 9.99 7.51
N LEU A 199 0.39 9.24 7.08
CA LEU A 199 1.08 8.26 7.93
C LEU A 199 2.07 8.93 8.88
N MET A 200 2.84 9.92 8.41
CA MET A 200 3.93 10.54 9.19
C MET A 200 3.50 11.74 10.02
N GLY A 201 2.40 12.42 9.64
CA GLY A 201 2.06 13.72 10.22
C GLY A 201 3.10 14.82 9.91
N LYS A 202 3.88 14.63 8.85
CA LYS A 202 4.95 15.52 8.39
C LYS A 202 4.66 15.98 6.97
N LYS A 203 5.14 17.17 6.61
CA LYS A 203 4.99 17.70 5.26
C LYS A 203 5.76 16.86 4.24
N ALA A 204 5.08 16.42 3.19
CA ALA A 204 5.70 15.71 2.07
C ALA A 204 6.56 16.65 1.24
N LYS A 205 7.75 16.19 0.83
CA LYS A 205 8.69 16.83 -0.08
C LYS A 205 8.94 15.86 -1.23
N VAL A 206 8.18 16.02 -2.31
CA VAL A 206 8.06 15.03 -3.38
C VAL A 206 9.08 15.31 -4.48
N ALA A 207 10.00 14.38 -4.69
CA ALA A 207 10.97 14.41 -5.80
C ALA A 207 10.56 13.45 -6.91
N PHE A 208 10.34 13.97 -8.13
CA PHE A 208 10.18 13.15 -9.33
C PHE A 208 11.55 12.77 -9.87
N LEU A 209 11.88 11.47 -9.79
CA LEU A 209 13.20 10.95 -10.08
C LEU A 209 13.43 10.76 -11.59
N CYS A 210 14.64 11.08 -12.00
CA CYS A 210 15.13 10.87 -13.36
C CYS A 210 16.67 10.71 -13.34
N HIS A 211 17.26 10.25 -14.45
CA HIS A 211 18.72 10.31 -14.65
C HIS A 211 19.23 11.72 -15.01
N SER A 212 18.33 12.69 -15.17
CA SER A 212 18.59 14.10 -15.40
C SER A 212 18.24 14.94 -14.19
N THR A 213 18.90 16.08 -14.00
CA THR A 213 18.56 17.13 -13.05
C THR A 213 18.51 18.45 -13.78
N LYS A 214 17.31 19.08 -13.83
CA LYS A 214 17.07 20.42 -14.40
C LYS A 214 17.70 20.62 -15.80
N GLY A 215 17.42 19.66 -16.70
CA GLY A 215 17.85 19.72 -18.09
C GLY A 215 19.28 19.26 -18.35
N SER A 216 19.91 18.52 -17.41
CA SER A 216 21.28 18.02 -17.61
C SER A 216 21.38 16.93 -18.70
N ALA A 217 20.26 16.34 -19.12
CA ALA A 217 20.17 15.40 -20.23
C ALA A 217 18.94 15.69 -21.10
N ASN A 218 18.99 15.26 -22.36
CA ASN A 218 17.89 15.39 -23.33
C ASN A 218 17.53 14.00 -23.85
N HIS A 219 16.33 13.51 -23.51
CA HIS A 219 15.82 12.19 -23.89
C HIS A 219 14.30 12.13 -23.64
N PRO A 220 13.50 11.38 -24.44
CA PRO A 220 12.06 11.24 -24.19
C PRO A 220 11.68 10.78 -22.78
N PHE A 221 12.53 10.01 -22.12
CA PHE A 221 12.33 9.64 -20.70
C PHE A 221 12.43 10.84 -19.74
N VAL A 222 13.27 11.81 -20.07
CA VAL A 222 13.39 13.08 -19.32
C VAL A 222 12.16 13.94 -19.57
N ASP A 223 11.75 14.08 -20.83
CA ASP A 223 10.58 14.87 -21.23
C ASP A 223 9.31 14.40 -20.52
N LYS A 224 9.14 13.08 -20.38
CA LYS A 224 8.03 12.47 -19.62
C LYS A 224 7.99 12.98 -18.18
N VAL A 225 9.11 12.97 -17.48
CA VAL A 225 9.18 13.40 -16.07
C VAL A 225 9.01 14.91 -15.93
N VAL A 226 9.61 15.69 -16.83
CA VAL A 226 9.45 17.16 -16.87
C VAL A 226 7.98 17.54 -17.04
N GLU A 227 7.26 16.89 -17.99
CA GLU A 227 5.83 17.16 -18.20
C GLU A 227 5.00 16.70 -17.00
N ALA A 228 5.33 15.57 -16.36
CA ALA A 228 4.68 15.12 -15.15
C ALA A 228 4.78 16.15 -14.01
N VAL A 229 5.97 16.72 -13.80
CA VAL A 229 6.21 17.75 -12.78
C VAL A 229 5.40 19.02 -13.08
N LYS A 230 5.33 19.42 -14.34
CA LYS A 230 4.54 20.57 -14.76
C LYS A 230 3.05 20.35 -14.46
N ILE A 231 2.50 19.20 -14.87
CA ILE A 231 1.10 18.82 -14.60
C ILE A 231 0.85 18.78 -13.09
N ALA A 232 1.77 18.19 -12.31
CA ALA A 232 1.63 18.10 -10.86
C ALA A 232 1.59 19.49 -10.19
N LYS A 233 2.45 20.42 -10.61
CA LYS A 233 2.47 21.81 -10.10
C LYS A 233 1.18 22.58 -10.42
N GLU A 234 0.62 22.33 -11.62
CA GLU A 234 -0.63 22.97 -12.03
C GLU A 234 -1.85 22.42 -11.29
N LYS A 235 -1.94 21.10 -11.13
CA LYS A 235 -3.09 20.44 -10.49
C LYS A 235 -3.07 20.46 -8.96
N TYR A 236 -1.88 20.41 -8.38
CA TYR A 236 -1.66 20.24 -6.94
C TYR A 236 -0.73 21.31 -6.37
N PRO A 237 -1.09 22.60 -6.48
CA PRO A 237 -0.22 23.73 -6.13
C PRO A 237 0.19 23.78 -4.64
N ASP A 238 -0.56 23.10 -3.77
CA ASP A 238 -0.31 23.06 -2.32
C ASP A 238 0.71 21.97 -1.91
N ILE A 239 1.07 21.08 -2.85
CA ILE A 239 2.05 20.02 -2.60
C ILE A 239 3.45 20.57 -2.87
N LEU A 240 4.35 20.36 -1.91
CA LEU A 240 5.76 20.69 -2.08
C LEU A 240 6.41 19.62 -2.95
N LEU A 241 6.56 19.89 -4.26
CA LEU A 241 7.09 18.95 -5.23
C LEU A 241 8.06 19.62 -6.20
N ASP A 242 9.01 18.84 -6.69
CA ASP A 242 9.93 19.28 -7.75
C ASP A 242 10.51 18.10 -8.53
N GLY A 243 11.13 18.38 -9.65
CA GLY A 243 11.78 17.48 -10.61
C GLY A 243 12.06 18.19 -11.94
N GLU A 244 12.65 17.54 -12.91
CA GLU A 244 13.24 16.20 -12.73
C GLU A 244 14.52 16.30 -11.90
N LEU A 245 14.75 15.32 -11.03
CA LEU A 245 15.92 15.27 -10.15
C LEU A 245 16.57 13.86 -10.20
N GLN A 246 17.89 13.83 -10.23
CA GLN A 246 18.64 12.62 -9.90
C GLN A 246 18.49 12.31 -8.42
N LEU A 247 18.62 11.03 -8.05
CA LEU A 247 18.43 10.58 -6.67
C LEU A 247 19.37 11.30 -5.67
N ASP A 248 20.63 11.48 -6.03
CA ASP A 248 21.63 12.20 -5.24
C ASP A 248 21.24 13.68 -5.05
N ALA A 249 20.76 14.34 -6.12
CA ALA A 249 20.28 15.71 -6.04
C ALA A 249 18.99 15.85 -5.23
N ALA A 250 18.14 14.82 -5.20
CA ALA A 250 16.92 14.80 -4.38
C ALA A 250 17.21 14.68 -2.87
N LEU A 251 18.23 13.88 -2.50
CA LEU A 251 18.48 13.51 -1.10
C LEU A 251 19.62 14.28 -0.43
N VAL A 252 20.74 14.51 -1.15
CA VAL A 252 21.97 15.07 -0.56
C VAL A 252 21.96 16.58 -0.65
N PRO A 253 21.99 17.33 0.50
CA PRO A 253 21.84 18.79 0.52
C PRO A 253 22.82 19.55 -0.38
N GLU A 254 24.13 19.21 -0.34
CA GLU A 254 25.16 19.89 -1.12
C GLU A 254 24.98 19.64 -2.62
N ILE A 255 24.55 18.43 -3.01
CA ILE A 255 24.32 18.07 -4.40
C ILE A 255 23.05 18.77 -4.89
N GLY A 256 22.00 18.79 -4.08
CA GLY A 256 20.75 19.49 -4.37
C GLY A 256 20.97 20.99 -4.56
N ALA A 257 21.72 21.64 -3.68
CA ALA A 257 22.06 23.04 -3.79
C ALA A 257 22.88 23.35 -5.04
N SER A 258 23.77 22.46 -5.45
CA SER A 258 24.62 22.62 -6.64
C SER A 258 23.89 22.37 -7.94
N LYS A 259 23.13 21.23 -8.04
CA LYS A 259 22.50 20.79 -9.29
C LYS A 259 21.11 21.40 -9.55
N ALA A 260 20.40 21.80 -8.49
CA ALA A 260 19.05 22.37 -8.55
C ALA A 260 18.88 23.57 -7.62
N PRO A 261 19.66 24.65 -7.82
CA PRO A 261 19.59 25.83 -6.96
C PRO A 261 18.19 26.45 -6.97
N GLY A 262 17.66 26.74 -5.78
CA GLY A 262 16.32 27.29 -5.61
C GLY A 262 15.17 26.28 -5.63
N SER A 263 15.47 24.98 -5.79
CA SER A 263 14.46 23.93 -5.65
C SER A 263 13.96 23.84 -4.20
N PRO A 264 12.64 23.77 -3.96
CA PRO A 264 12.10 23.64 -2.61
C PRO A 264 12.20 22.20 -2.06
N VAL A 265 12.67 21.24 -2.88
CA VAL A 265 12.69 19.80 -2.56
C VAL A 265 14.11 19.20 -2.64
N ALA A 266 14.93 19.65 -3.58
CA ALA A 266 16.27 19.11 -3.77
C ALA A 266 17.10 19.16 -2.50
N GLY A 267 17.78 18.05 -2.18
CA GLY A 267 18.59 17.86 -0.98
C GLY A 267 17.82 17.58 0.31
N GLN A 268 16.48 17.47 0.25
CA GLN A 268 15.65 17.23 1.43
C GLN A 268 14.38 16.42 1.16
N ALA A 269 14.34 15.68 0.03
CA ALA A 269 13.18 14.88 -0.34
C ALA A 269 12.91 13.76 0.69
N ASN A 270 11.63 13.51 0.98
CA ASN A 270 11.17 12.40 1.80
C ASN A 270 10.15 11.50 1.07
N VAL A 271 9.75 11.91 -0.15
CA VAL A 271 8.90 11.14 -1.06
C VAL A 271 9.57 11.09 -2.42
N LEU A 272 9.82 9.88 -2.94
CA LEU A 272 10.55 9.63 -4.17
C LEU A 272 9.63 8.95 -5.19
N ILE A 273 9.39 9.61 -6.34
CA ILE A 273 8.55 9.08 -7.41
C ILE A 273 9.44 8.55 -8.53
N PHE A 274 9.36 7.25 -8.77
CA PHE A 274 10.13 6.58 -9.81
C PHE A 274 9.47 6.73 -11.18
N PRO A 275 10.26 6.88 -12.27
CA PRO A 275 9.71 7.16 -13.59
C PRO A 275 9.00 5.96 -14.25
N ASN A 276 9.29 4.74 -13.79
CA ASN A 276 8.69 3.50 -14.28
C ASN A 276 8.94 2.35 -13.29
N LEU A 277 8.28 1.21 -13.54
CA LEU A 277 8.36 0.04 -12.66
C LEU A 277 9.77 -0.57 -12.57
N GLU A 278 10.55 -0.57 -13.65
CA GLU A 278 11.91 -1.13 -13.62
C GLU A 278 12.78 -0.39 -12.61
N ALA A 279 12.78 0.95 -12.69
CA ALA A 279 13.54 1.78 -11.76
C ALA A 279 13.02 1.62 -10.32
N GLY A 280 11.70 1.65 -10.12
CA GLY A 280 11.07 1.50 -8.81
C GLY A 280 11.31 0.12 -8.20
N ASN A 281 11.09 -0.95 -8.98
CA ASN A 281 11.20 -2.33 -8.50
C ASN A 281 12.65 -2.74 -8.17
N ILE A 282 13.61 -2.31 -8.98
CA ILE A 282 15.04 -2.51 -8.70
C ILE A 282 15.45 -1.66 -7.50
N GLY A 283 15.05 -0.38 -7.50
CA GLY A 283 15.42 0.58 -6.45
C GLY A 283 14.94 0.14 -5.06
N TYR A 284 13.67 -0.23 -4.92
CA TYR A 284 13.14 -0.65 -3.63
C TYR A 284 13.85 -1.90 -3.07
N LYS A 285 14.17 -2.88 -3.94
CA LYS A 285 14.88 -4.09 -3.52
C LYS A 285 16.33 -3.80 -3.10
N LEU A 286 17.00 -2.85 -3.75
CA LEU A 286 18.33 -2.39 -3.33
C LEU A 286 18.26 -1.76 -1.93
N ILE A 287 17.29 -0.87 -1.69
CA ILE A 287 17.08 -0.25 -0.38
C ILE A 287 16.82 -1.32 0.68
N GLN A 288 15.85 -2.22 0.43
CA GLN A 288 15.44 -3.25 1.38
C GLN A 288 16.58 -4.24 1.67
N ARG A 289 17.23 -4.81 0.63
CA ARG A 289 18.17 -5.92 0.81
C ARG A 289 19.60 -5.44 1.14
N ILE A 290 20.11 -4.43 0.44
CA ILE A 290 21.46 -3.91 0.66
C ILE A 290 21.45 -2.87 1.78
N GLY A 291 20.49 -1.97 1.78
CA GLY A 291 20.32 -0.96 2.82
C GLY A 291 19.75 -1.51 4.13
N LYS A 292 19.33 -2.79 4.16
CA LYS A 292 18.74 -3.48 5.32
C LYS A 292 17.53 -2.73 5.90
N ALA A 293 16.81 -2.02 5.03
CA ALA A 293 15.66 -1.26 5.44
C ALA A 293 14.46 -2.17 5.74
N GLU A 294 13.69 -1.82 6.75
CA GLU A 294 12.32 -2.30 6.87
C GLU A 294 11.47 -1.68 5.77
N ALA A 295 10.60 -2.47 5.16
CA ALA A 295 9.83 -2.07 3.99
C ALA A 295 8.36 -2.46 4.14
N TYR A 296 7.47 -1.48 4.13
CA TYR A 296 6.04 -1.66 4.30
C TYR A 296 5.33 -1.21 3.03
N SER A 297 4.80 -2.17 2.24
CA SER A 297 4.04 -1.88 1.03
C SER A 297 2.58 -1.59 1.34
N PHE A 298 1.98 -0.68 0.58
CA PHE A 298 0.55 -0.44 0.64
C PHE A 298 0.04 0.15 -0.67
N LEU A 299 -1.24 -0.15 -0.99
CA LEU A 299 -1.93 0.47 -2.10
C LEU A 299 -2.45 1.85 -1.71
N GLN A 300 -2.40 2.74 -2.67
CA GLN A 300 -2.97 4.07 -2.59
C GLN A 300 -3.92 4.33 -3.78
N GLY A 301 -4.85 5.25 -3.60
CA GLY A 301 -5.84 5.59 -4.63
C GLY A 301 -7.08 4.68 -4.65
N LEU A 302 -7.18 3.64 -3.83
CA LEU A 302 -8.38 2.79 -3.74
C LEU A 302 -9.47 3.42 -2.86
N ALA A 303 -10.74 3.03 -3.12
CA ALA A 303 -11.90 3.49 -2.34
C ALA A 303 -12.00 2.87 -0.94
N ALA A 304 -11.25 1.81 -0.65
CA ALA A 304 -11.12 1.19 0.67
C ALA A 304 -9.72 0.57 0.81
N PRO A 305 -9.20 0.38 2.03
CA PRO A 305 -7.85 -0.15 2.24
C PRO A 305 -7.80 -1.65 1.93
N VAL A 306 -7.13 -1.99 0.84
CA VAL A 306 -6.81 -3.37 0.46
C VAL A 306 -5.35 -3.39 0.04
N ASN A 307 -4.50 -4.10 0.79
CA ASN A 307 -3.06 -4.04 0.61
C ASN A 307 -2.46 -5.38 0.19
N ASP A 308 -1.50 -5.28 -0.73
CA ASP A 308 -0.72 -6.40 -1.28
C ASP A 308 0.62 -6.53 -0.58
N LEU A 309 1.06 -7.76 -0.39
CA LEU A 309 2.33 -8.12 0.21
C LEU A 309 3.28 -8.74 -0.82
N SER A 310 4.57 -8.62 -0.57
CA SER A 310 5.54 -9.48 -1.23
C SER A 310 5.45 -10.90 -0.68
N ARG A 311 5.46 -11.93 -1.54
CA ARG A 311 5.56 -13.34 -1.12
C ARG A 311 6.78 -13.66 -0.25
N GLY A 312 7.80 -12.80 -0.30
CA GLY A 312 9.00 -12.91 0.52
C GLY A 312 8.95 -12.07 1.81
N CYS A 313 7.77 -11.57 2.24
CA CYS A 313 7.64 -10.79 3.46
C CYS A 313 7.91 -11.63 4.71
N SER A 314 8.38 -10.98 5.76
CA SER A 314 8.47 -11.53 7.11
C SER A 314 7.14 -11.40 7.86
N VAL A 315 7.03 -12.06 9.02
CA VAL A 315 5.88 -11.89 9.93
C VAL A 315 5.75 -10.42 10.37
N ASP A 316 6.88 -9.76 10.64
CA ASP A 316 6.91 -8.38 11.10
C ASP A 316 6.48 -7.40 10.01
N GLU A 317 6.91 -7.61 8.77
CA GLU A 317 6.45 -6.84 7.62
C GLU A 317 4.94 -7.01 7.41
N LEU A 318 4.41 -8.25 7.49
CA LEU A 318 2.98 -8.52 7.36
C LEU A 318 2.20 -7.84 8.49
N ALA A 319 2.63 -7.98 9.75
CA ALA A 319 2.02 -7.29 10.88
C ALA A 319 2.03 -5.77 10.70
N GLY A 320 3.15 -5.20 10.21
CA GLY A 320 3.27 -3.77 9.91
C GLY A 320 2.29 -3.30 8.85
N VAL A 321 2.09 -4.07 7.76
CA VAL A 321 1.10 -3.74 6.72
C VAL A 321 -0.33 -3.83 7.26
N ILE A 322 -0.65 -4.79 8.14
CA ILE A 322 -1.95 -4.84 8.82
C ILE A 322 -2.19 -3.54 9.61
N VAL A 323 -1.20 -3.08 10.36
CA VAL A 323 -1.29 -1.84 11.16
C VAL A 323 -1.44 -0.61 10.26
N ILE A 324 -0.70 -0.52 9.15
CA ILE A 324 -0.85 0.55 8.15
C ILE A 324 -2.26 0.53 7.56
N THR A 325 -2.78 -0.65 7.22
CA THR A 325 -4.14 -0.82 6.69
C THR A 325 -5.19 -0.30 7.69
N ALA A 326 -5.01 -0.58 8.98
CA ALA A 326 -5.90 -0.05 10.02
C ALA A 326 -5.85 1.49 10.09
N VAL A 327 -4.66 2.09 9.98
CA VAL A 327 -4.54 3.56 9.97
C VAL A 327 -5.12 4.17 8.68
N GLN A 328 -4.96 3.51 7.52
CA GLN A 328 -5.64 3.94 6.29
C GLN A 328 -7.17 3.92 6.45
N ALA A 329 -7.72 2.89 7.10
CA ALA A 329 -9.14 2.81 7.38
C ALA A 329 -9.64 3.92 8.32
N GLN A 330 -8.88 4.24 9.37
CA GLN A 330 -9.18 5.39 10.25
C GLN A 330 -9.26 6.72 9.47
N GLN A 331 -8.35 6.93 8.50
CA GLN A 331 -8.30 8.14 7.70
C GLN A 331 -9.50 8.27 6.75
N LEU A 332 -9.98 7.16 6.18
CA LEU A 332 -11.16 7.16 5.32
C LEU A 332 -12.45 7.40 6.11
N ALA A 333 -12.54 6.91 7.34
CA ALA A 333 -13.70 7.14 8.22
C ALA A 333 -13.81 8.60 8.71
N ASN A 334 -12.72 9.36 8.66
CA ASN A 334 -12.68 10.76 9.10
C ASN A 334 -12.83 11.79 7.96
N LYS A 335 -13.06 11.33 6.71
CA LYS A 335 -13.35 12.17 5.54
C LYS A 335 -14.85 12.26 5.31
#